data_bc229dbef21238fec4d0a9e4ac5e44b1
#
_entry.id   bc229dbef21238fec4d0a9e4ac5e44b1
#
_cell.length_a   1.000
_cell.length_b   1.000
_cell.length_c   1.000
_cell.angle_alpha   90.00
_cell.angle_beta   90.00
_cell.angle_gamma   90.00
#
_symmetry.space_group_name_H-M   'P 1'
#
loop_
_entity.id
_entity.type
_entity.pdbx_description
1 polymer ?
#
loop_
_entity_poly.entity_id
_entity_poly.type
_entity_poly.pdbx_seq_one_letter_code
_entity_poly.pdbx_strand_id
1 'polypeptide(L)'
;MENKLQQLTQKLYDEGLEKGRAEADKLVADAKAEARKIVAEARAEAEEIVKKAEAKAEDVSKNTMTEISLAGKQAVGRIKSEIA
;
A
#
# COMPACT_ATOMS: atom_id res chain seq x y z
N MET A 1 30.60 -0.40 -55.27
CA MET A 1 30.25 -1.63 -54.56
C MET A 1 30.49 -1.56 -53.08
N GLU A 2 31.67 -1.12 -52.64
CA GLU A 2 31.95 -0.96 -51.21
C GLU A 2 31.01 -0.01 -50.51
N ASN A 3 30.58 1.09 -51.16
CA ASN A 3 29.65 2.05 -50.60
C ASN A 3 28.27 1.45 -50.32
N LYS A 4 27.79 0.54 -51.15
CA LYS A 4 26.52 -0.13 -50.99
C LYS A 4 26.54 -1.06 -49.77
N LEU A 5 27.60 -1.80 -49.61
CA LEU A 5 27.78 -2.70 -48.45
C LEU A 5 27.90 -1.93 -47.17
N GLN A 6 28.67 -0.83 -47.14
CA GLN A 6 28.81 0.04 -45.98
C GLN A 6 27.48 0.69 -45.60
N GLN A 7 26.71 1.16 -46.59
CA GLN A 7 25.39 1.76 -46.37
C GLN A 7 24.42 0.73 -45.77
N LEU A 8 24.43 -0.49 -46.26
CA LEU A 8 23.57 -1.53 -45.74
C LEU A 8 23.94 -1.91 -44.30
N THR A 9 25.25 -2.03 -44.03
CA THR A 9 25.75 -2.31 -42.69
C THR A 9 25.36 -1.20 -41.71
N GLN A 10 25.53 0.05 -42.14
CA GLN A 10 25.16 1.21 -41.31
C GLN A 10 23.66 1.22 -41.03
N LYS A 11 22.85 0.93 -42.02
CA LYS A 11 21.40 0.88 -41.88
C LYS A 11 20.98 -0.20 -40.88
N LEU A 12 21.55 -1.38 -40.97
CA LEU A 12 21.27 -2.47 -40.03
C LEU A 12 21.67 -2.10 -38.60
N TYR A 13 22.81 -1.45 -38.47
CA TYR A 13 23.28 -0.98 -37.16
C TYR A 13 22.33 0.05 -36.55
N ASP A 14 21.92 1.05 -37.35
CA ASP A 14 21.02 2.11 -36.89
C ASP A 14 19.65 1.55 -36.54
N GLU A 15 19.09 0.66 -37.35
CA GLU A 15 17.82 0.01 -37.07
C GLU A 15 17.88 -0.83 -35.78
N GLY A 16 19.00 -1.54 -35.61
CA GLY A 16 19.22 -2.31 -34.37
C GLY A 16 19.28 -1.45 -33.13
N LEU A 17 19.96 -0.30 -33.19
CA LEU A 17 20.03 0.65 -32.09
C LEU A 17 18.67 1.25 -31.78
N GLU A 18 17.91 1.67 -32.81
CA GLU A 18 16.57 2.23 -32.61
C GLU A 18 15.64 1.21 -31.98
N LYS A 19 15.66 -0.02 -32.44
CA LYS A 19 14.86 -1.10 -31.89
C LYS A 19 15.24 -1.38 -30.43
N GLY A 20 16.54 -1.44 -30.15
CA GLY A 20 17.04 -1.64 -28.81
C GLY A 20 16.62 -0.54 -27.86
N ARG A 21 16.66 0.73 -28.30
CA ARG A 21 16.20 1.88 -27.52
C ARG A 21 14.71 1.81 -27.25
N ALA A 22 13.91 1.48 -28.27
CA ALA A 22 12.46 1.36 -28.14
C ALA A 22 12.10 0.26 -27.12
N GLU A 23 12.78 -0.88 -27.18
CA GLU A 23 12.59 -1.96 -26.22
C GLU A 23 13.00 -1.57 -24.80
N ALA A 24 14.13 -0.87 -24.68
CA ALA A 24 14.61 -0.37 -23.37
C ALA A 24 13.65 0.65 -22.78
N ASP A 25 13.16 1.59 -23.59
CA ASP A 25 12.21 2.61 -23.14
C ASP A 25 10.89 1.97 -22.67
N LYS A 26 10.42 0.97 -23.41
CA LYS A 26 9.23 0.22 -23.01
C LYS A 26 9.44 -0.52 -21.70
N LEU A 27 10.57 -1.16 -21.54
CA LEU A 27 10.90 -1.88 -20.31
C LEU A 27 10.94 -0.93 -19.10
N VAL A 28 11.56 0.24 -19.27
CA VAL A 28 11.60 1.27 -18.22
C VAL A 28 10.21 1.79 -17.91
N ALA A 29 9.39 2.07 -18.94
CA ALA A 29 8.01 2.53 -18.74
C ALA A 29 7.17 1.49 -18.00
N ASP A 30 7.29 0.22 -18.37
CA ASP A 30 6.58 -0.87 -17.72
C ASP A 30 7.03 -1.04 -16.25
N ALA A 31 8.33 -0.93 -16.01
CA ALA A 31 8.88 -1.00 -14.65
C ALA A 31 8.38 0.15 -13.76
N LYS A 32 8.33 1.37 -14.31
CA LYS A 32 7.79 2.53 -13.59
C LYS A 32 6.30 2.37 -13.28
N ALA A 33 5.54 1.86 -14.25
CA ALA A 33 4.11 1.60 -14.04
C ALA A 33 3.89 0.56 -12.95
N GLU A 34 4.66 -0.52 -12.97
CA GLU A 34 4.60 -1.56 -11.94
C GLU A 34 4.99 -1.02 -10.56
N ALA A 35 6.04 -0.21 -10.50
CA ALA A 35 6.45 0.42 -9.24
C ALA A 35 5.35 1.31 -8.67
N ARG A 36 4.70 2.12 -9.50
CA ARG A 36 3.58 2.96 -9.08
C ARG A 36 2.41 2.13 -8.55
N LYS A 37 2.11 1.02 -9.22
CA LYS A 37 1.06 0.10 -8.80
C LYS A 37 1.38 -0.51 -7.42
N ILE A 38 2.59 -0.97 -7.23
CA ILE A 38 3.04 -1.54 -5.95
C ILE A 38 2.91 -0.51 -4.83
N VAL A 39 3.36 0.72 -5.06
CA VAL A 39 3.25 1.80 -4.07
C VAL A 39 1.80 2.13 -3.76
N ALA A 40 0.94 2.22 -4.78
CA ALA A 40 -0.49 2.49 -4.60
C ALA A 40 -1.18 1.39 -3.77
N GLU A 41 -0.89 0.14 -4.07
CA GLU A 41 -1.42 -1.00 -3.33
C GLU A 41 -0.93 -1.01 -1.87
N ALA A 42 0.35 -0.73 -1.66
CA ALA A 42 0.92 -0.65 -0.32
C ALA A 42 0.30 0.48 0.51
N ARG A 43 0.06 1.63 -0.09
CA ARG A 43 -0.62 2.75 0.58
C ARG A 43 -2.06 2.41 0.95
N ALA A 44 -2.78 1.79 0.02
CA ALA A 44 -4.16 1.36 0.26
C ALA A 44 -4.23 0.35 1.42
N GLU A 45 -3.31 -0.61 1.43
CA GLU A 45 -3.22 -1.60 2.50
C GLU A 45 -2.88 -0.95 3.84
N ALA A 46 -1.92 -0.01 3.84
CA ALA A 46 -1.55 0.73 5.05
C ALA A 46 -2.73 1.54 5.60
N GLU A 47 -3.49 2.23 4.75
CA GLU A 47 -4.68 2.96 5.14
C GLU A 47 -5.73 2.05 5.77
N GLU A 48 -5.93 0.87 5.19
CA GLU A 48 -6.86 -0.11 5.72
C GLU A 48 -6.42 -0.64 7.09
N ILE A 49 -5.14 -0.92 7.26
CA ILE A 49 -4.57 -1.34 8.54
C ILE A 49 -4.81 -0.28 9.61
N VAL A 50 -4.55 0.99 9.27
CA VAL A 50 -4.77 2.12 10.20
C VAL A 50 -6.25 2.24 10.57
N LYS A 51 -7.15 2.16 9.60
CA LYS A 51 -8.60 2.23 9.85
C LYS A 51 -9.07 1.11 10.77
N LYS A 52 -8.61 -0.10 10.54
CA LYS A 52 -8.95 -1.25 11.39
C LYS A 52 -8.42 -1.08 12.81
N ALA A 53 -7.19 -0.57 12.93
CA ALA A 53 -6.58 -0.31 14.23
C ALA A 53 -7.34 0.77 15.00
N GLU A 54 -7.74 1.85 14.33
CA GLU A 54 -8.53 2.92 14.92
C GLU A 54 -9.90 2.42 15.37
N ALA A 55 -10.58 1.63 14.53
CA ALA A 55 -11.87 1.04 14.89
C ALA A 55 -11.75 0.12 16.09
N LYS A 56 -10.71 -0.71 16.12
CA LYS A 56 -10.46 -1.60 17.28
C LYS A 56 -10.15 -0.82 18.54
N ALA A 57 -9.36 0.23 18.43
CA ALA A 57 -9.04 1.10 19.58
C ALA A 57 -10.31 1.76 20.13
N GLU A 58 -11.20 2.22 19.27
CA GLU A 58 -12.48 2.78 19.67
C GLU A 58 -13.35 1.76 20.37
N ASP A 59 -13.45 0.53 19.85
CA ASP A 59 -14.21 -0.55 20.47
C ASP A 59 -13.66 -0.91 21.83
N VAL A 60 -12.33 -1.02 21.96
CA VAL A 60 -11.68 -1.29 23.25
C VAL A 60 -11.98 -0.18 24.25
N SER A 61 -11.91 1.08 23.82
CA SER A 61 -12.23 2.23 24.67
C SER A 61 -13.68 2.18 25.17
N LYS A 62 -14.62 1.93 24.27
CA LYS A 62 -16.05 1.80 24.61
C LYS A 62 -16.30 0.64 25.59
N ASN A 63 -15.71 -0.50 25.30
CA ASN A 63 -15.87 -1.68 26.17
C ASN A 63 -15.27 -1.44 27.56
N THR A 64 -14.11 -0.80 27.63
CA THR A 64 -13.46 -0.45 28.89
C THR A 64 -14.34 0.52 29.71
N MET A 65 -14.89 1.54 29.06
CA MET A 65 -15.79 2.49 29.72
C MET A 65 -17.04 1.80 30.24
N THR A 66 -17.60 0.87 29.46
CA THR A 66 -18.77 0.09 29.89
C THR A 66 -18.44 -0.78 31.10
N GLU A 67 -17.29 -1.45 31.09
CA GLU A 67 -16.83 -2.28 32.22
C GLU A 67 -16.61 -1.45 33.47
N ILE A 68 -15.99 -0.29 33.36
CA ILE A 68 -15.77 0.62 34.47
C ILE A 68 -17.11 1.09 35.05
N SER A 69 -18.05 1.48 34.21
CA SER A 69 -19.39 1.90 34.63
C SER A 69 -20.12 0.79 35.35
N LEU A 70 -20.07 -0.42 34.83
CA LEU A 70 -20.70 -1.59 35.46
C LEU A 70 -20.06 -1.93 36.79
N ALA A 71 -18.74 -1.92 36.85
CA ALA A 71 -18.02 -2.16 38.11
C ALA A 71 -18.37 -1.12 39.17
N GLY A 72 -18.49 0.15 38.76
CA GLY A 72 -18.92 1.23 39.64
C GLY A 72 -20.33 1.02 40.21
N LYS A 73 -21.27 0.63 39.35
CA LYS A 73 -22.64 0.32 39.77
C LYS A 73 -22.70 -0.86 40.70
N GLN A 74 -21.94 -1.90 40.43
CA GLN A 74 -21.86 -3.06 41.32
C GLN A 74 -21.27 -2.70 42.69
N ALA A 75 -20.24 -1.88 42.74
CA ALA A 75 -19.64 -1.41 43.99
C ALA A 75 -20.63 -0.59 44.81
N VAL A 76 -21.35 0.33 44.18
CA VAL A 76 -22.40 1.13 44.83
C VAL A 76 -23.51 0.23 45.35
N GLY A 77 -23.94 -0.77 44.54
CA GLY A 77 -24.97 -1.73 44.96
C GLY A 77 -24.55 -2.54 46.18
N ARG A 78 -23.29 -2.97 46.26
CA ARG A 78 -22.73 -3.67 47.43
C ARG A 78 -22.77 -2.80 48.67
N ILE A 79 -22.32 -1.54 48.54
CA ILE A 79 -22.32 -0.59 49.66
C ILE A 79 -23.75 -0.39 50.18
N LYS A 80 -24.71 -0.17 49.28
CA LYS A 80 -26.11 -0.02 49.64
C LYS A 80 -26.67 -1.26 50.36
N SER A 81 -26.33 -2.44 49.85
CA SER A 81 -26.75 -3.70 50.43
C SER A 81 -26.20 -3.91 51.84
N GLU A 82 -24.96 -3.51 52.10
CA GLU A 82 -24.32 -3.64 53.41
C GLU A 82 -24.86 -2.63 54.45
N ILE A 83 -25.26 -1.46 53.97
CA ILE A 83 -25.78 -0.41 54.85
C ILE A 83 -27.24 -0.64 55.18
N ALA A 84 -27.97 -1.19 54.24
CA ALA A 84 -29.38 -1.50 54.42
C ALA A 84 -29.55 -2.73 55.33
#